data_5b8395831f6ecff90da6f8876d4e24d4
#
_entry.id   5b8395831f6ecff90da6f8876d4e24d4
#
_cell.length_a   1.000
_cell.length_b   1.000
_cell.length_c   1.000
_cell.angle_alpha   90.00
_cell.angle_beta   90.00
_cell.angle_gamma   90.00
#
_symmetry.space_group_name_H-M   'P 1'
#
loop_
_entity.id
_entity.type
_entity.pdbx_description
1 polymer ?
#
loop_
_entity_poly.entity_id
_entity_poly.type
_entity_poly.pdbx_seq_one_letter_code
_entity_poly.pdbx_strand_id
1 'polypeptide(L)'
;MLRIYRSVLSKMSAAVLGFLIFLLSSHAFGQTLDEIHKQALKEGGTLNFYGTLAQINAEKILPVFEKRFPGIKINHVDATADKLAARAITEARGGKVLADIFQMSLENILQLQEQKLLIDKLPPEAAAYPANMKGSYWVAADMVIITAAWNTNSVKKGEEPKQFDDFADPRWKGKITAEPRDVELLMGLARHKFKDEEKAVALLKKIAANDVEFHKGHSELAEFLVAGQAAACMTCYAHHYPPRIKKGAPLGYMLSEGVATINATALAKDAPHPNTAWLFARWSASEEGMKVYAQGGRNPPHPKVEPVEKIRPAKIYPIGADEIKDWKKFEKIWKEIFKLR
;
A
#
# COMPACT_ATOMS: atom_id res chain seq x y z
N MET A 1 31.84 66.16 17.50
CA MET A 1 30.95 65.75 16.40
C MET A 1 31.18 64.33 15.88
N LEU A 2 32.38 63.76 15.89
CA LEU A 2 32.61 62.41 15.36
C LEU A 2 32.04 61.23 16.19
N ARG A 3 31.74 61.38 17.48
CA ARG A 3 31.18 60.31 18.33
C ARG A 3 29.68 60.02 18.13
N ILE A 4 28.92 61.01 17.67
CA ILE A 4 27.48 60.90 17.46
C ILE A 4 27.17 60.15 16.12
N TYR A 5 28.02 60.36 15.11
CA TYR A 5 27.85 59.68 13.81
C TYR A 5 28.10 58.17 13.86
N ARG A 6 29.05 57.71 14.71
CA ARG A 6 29.31 56.27 14.87
C ARG A 6 28.16 55.50 15.57
N SER A 7 27.44 56.15 16.46
CA SER A 7 26.30 55.53 17.19
C SER A 7 25.07 55.39 16.31
N VAL A 8 24.81 56.29 15.37
CA VAL A 8 23.68 56.23 14.46
C VAL A 8 23.88 55.17 13.36
N LEU A 9 25.07 55.08 12.80
CA LEU A 9 25.41 54.06 11.80
C LEU A 9 25.39 52.63 12.35
N SER A 10 25.78 52.42 13.62
CA SER A 10 25.74 51.08 14.25
C SER A 10 24.31 50.62 14.55
N LYS A 11 23.42 51.55 14.90
CA LYS A 11 22.00 51.25 15.14
C LYS A 11 21.22 51.02 13.85
N MET A 12 21.55 51.71 12.75
CA MET A 12 20.94 51.46 11.44
C MET A 12 21.41 50.12 10.84
N SER A 13 22.70 49.73 11.01
CA SER A 13 23.17 48.41 10.58
C SER A 13 22.54 47.24 11.32
N ALA A 14 22.27 47.39 12.64
CA ALA A 14 21.60 46.35 13.44
C ALA A 14 20.10 46.21 13.08
N ALA A 15 19.44 47.33 12.76
CA ALA A 15 18.04 47.31 12.35
C ALA A 15 17.83 46.69 10.95
N VAL A 16 18.74 46.97 9.98
CA VAL A 16 18.74 46.40 8.64
C VAL A 16 19.08 44.93 8.68
N LEU A 17 20.02 44.48 9.50
CA LEU A 17 20.40 43.10 9.68
C LEU A 17 19.26 42.30 10.36
N GLY A 18 18.57 42.87 11.35
CA GLY A 18 17.40 42.27 11.99
C GLY A 18 16.21 42.12 11.04
N PHE A 19 15.99 43.07 10.14
CA PHE A 19 14.93 43.02 9.13
C PHE A 19 15.24 42.01 8.01
N LEU A 20 16.52 41.85 7.60
CA LEU A 20 16.95 40.82 6.65
C LEU A 20 16.85 39.40 7.27
N ILE A 21 17.15 39.24 8.56
CA ILE A 21 17.02 37.94 9.24
C ILE A 21 15.54 37.57 9.39
N PHE A 22 14.64 38.54 9.60
CA PHE A 22 13.19 38.30 9.68
C PHE A 22 12.58 37.95 8.32
N LEU A 23 13.13 38.47 7.20
CA LEU A 23 12.72 38.11 5.84
C LEU A 23 13.26 36.74 5.39
N LEU A 24 14.37 36.27 5.96
CA LEU A 24 14.92 34.94 5.67
C LEU A 24 14.25 33.82 6.47
N SER A 25 13.61 34.15 7.60
CA SER A 25 12.88 33.19 8.44
C SER A 25 11.51 32.80 7.86
N SER A 26 10.98 33.49 6.87
CA SER A 26 9.64 33.25 6.28
C SER A 26 9.62 32.17 5.17
N HIS A 27 10.75 31.56 4.84
CA HIS A 27 10.82 30.56 3.78
C HIS A 27 10.93 29.10 4.25
N ALA A 28 10.77 28.85 5.56
CA ALA A 28 10.81 27.49 6.13
C ALA A 28 9.43 26.85 6.28
N PHE A 29 8.34 27.54 5.96
CA PHE A 29 7.01 26.92 5.88
C PHE A 29 6.82 26.35 4.46
N GLY A 30 6.87 25.02 4.35
CA GLY A 30 6.54 24.34 3.10
C GLY A 30 5.17 24.78 2.59
N GLN A 31 4.97 24.81 1.26
CA GLN A 31 3.72 25.19 0.60
C GLN A 31 2.51 24.54 1.28
N THR A 32 1.46 25.30 1.52
CA THR A 32 0.19 24.79 2.03
C THR A 32 -0.52 23.95 0.96
N LEU A 33 -1.44 23.08 1.36
CA LEU A 33 -2.26 22.32 0.42
C LEU A 33 -3.06 23.24 -0.52
N ASP A 34 -3.52 24.39 -0.01
CA ASP A 34 -4.30 25.36 -0.81
C ASP A 34 -3.44 26.05 -1.87
N GLU A 35 -2.16 26.33 -1.59
CA GLU A 35 -1.23 26.88 -2.58
C GLU A 35 -0.91 25.85 -3.66
N ILE A 36 -0.69 24.59 -3.29
CA ILE A 36 -0.46 23.50 -4.24
C ILE A 36 -1.73 23.25 -5.08
N HIS A 37 -2.91 23.31 -4.48
CA HIS A 37 -4.19 23.18 -5.20
C HIS A 37 -4.32 24.25 -6.30
N LYS A 38 -4.00 25.51 -5.99
CA LYS A 38 -3.99 26.58 -7.00
C LYS A 38 -3.01 26.33 -8.15
N GLN A 39 -1.85 25.69 -7.86
CA GLN A 39 -0.89 25.30 -8.90
C GLN A 39 -1.39 24.12 -9.72
N ALA A 40 -1.99 23.12 -9.07
CA ALA A 40 -2.62 21.98 -9.73
C ALA A 40 -3.73 22.40 -10.71
N LEU A 41 -4.54 23.40 -10.36
CA LEU A 41 -5.56 23.95 -11.27
C LEU A 41 -4.95 24.62 -12.51
N LYS A 42 -3.76 25.24 -12.40
CA LYS A 42 -3.05 25.80 -13.56
C LYS A 42 -2.52 24.74 -14.53
N GLU A 43 -2.31 23.51 -14.05
CA GLU A 43 -1.94 22.33 -14.86
C GLU A 43 -3.17 21.64 -15.49
N GLY A 44 -4.37 22.20 -15.32
CA GLY A 44 -5.62 21.62 -15.83
C GLY A 44 -6.36 20.74 -14.82
N GLY A 45 -5.88 20.61 -13.58
CA GLY A 45 -6.56 19.89 -12.50
C GLY A 45 -6.76 18.40 -12.74
N THR A 46 -5.93 17.77 -13.57
CA THR A 46 -6.01 16.33 -13.86
C THR A 46 -4.98 15.57 -13.02
N LEU A 47 -5.36 14.39 -12.53
CA LEU A 47 -4.48 13.41 -11.90
C LEU A 47 -4.60 12.06 -12.61
N ASN A 48 -3.55 11.61 -13.27
CA ASN A 48 -3.47 10.26 -13.83
C ASN A 48 -2.94 9.31 -12.74
N PHE A 49 -3.85 8.67 -12.06
CA PHE A 49 -3.58 7.79 -10.92
C PHE A 49 -3.52 6.34 -11.38
N TYR A 50 -2.30 5.76 -11.40
CA TYR A 50 -2.08 4.33 -11.64
C TYR A 50 -2.10 3.59 -10.32
N GLY A 51 -3.24 2.95 -10.00
CA GLY A 51 -3.44 2.39 -8.67
C GLY A 51 -4.21 1.08 -8.64
N THR A 52 -3.91 0.26 -7.63
CA THR A 52 -4.55 -1.04 -7.38
C THR A 52 -5.76 -0.95 -6.45
N LEU A 53 -6.31 0.26 -6.26
CA LEU A 53 -7.57 0.41 -5.54
C LEU A 53 -8.69 -0.23 -6.36
N ALA A 54 -9.22 -1.36 -5.89
CA ALA A 54 -10.41 -1.96 -6.50
C ALA A 54 -11.54 -0.93 -6.55
N GLN A 55 -12.36 -0.98 -7.60
CA GLN A 55 -13.41 0.01 -7.87
C GLN A 55 -14.28 0.33 -6.64
N ILE A 56 -14.68 -0.68 -5.88
CA ILE A 56 -15.50 -0.53 -4.66
C ILE A 56 -14.82 0.35 -3.57
N ASN A 57 -13.49 0.38 -3.54
CA ASN A 57 -12.72 1.24 -2.62
C ASN A 57 -12.45 2.61 -3.26
N ALA A 58 -12.10 2.63 -4.55
CA ALA A 58 -11.84 3.86 -5.30
C ALA A 58 -13.03 4.81 -5.29
N GLU A 59 -14.24 4.30 -5.50
CA GLU A 59 -15.49 5.06 -5.45
C GLU A 59 -15.80 5.70 -4.08
N LYS A 60 -15.20 5.19 -3.00
CA LYS A 60 -15.33 5.76 -1.65
C LYS A 60 -14.22 6.75 -1.30
N ILE A 61 -13.05 6.59 -1.88
CA ILE A 61 -11.84 7.34 -1.51
C ILE A 61 -11.61 8.52 -2.45
N LEU A 62 -11.56 8.27 -3.77
CA LEU A 62 -11.14 9.27 -4.75
C LEU A 62 -12.11 10.46 -4.84
N PRO A 63 -13.45 10.30 -4.80
CA PRO A 63 -14.37 11.44 -4.81
C PRO A 63 -14.24 12.36 -3.59
N VAL A 64 -13.74 11.85 -2.45
CA VAL A 64 -13.51 12.69 -1.26
C VAL A 64 -12.36 13.66 -1.50
N PHE A 65 -11.29 13.20 -2.19
CA PHE A 65 -10.22 14.08 -2.63
C PHE A 65 -10.70 15.14 -3.63
N GLU A 66 -11.47 14.74 -4.66
CA GLU A 66 -12.03 15.68 -5.65
C GLU A 66 -12.95 16.73 -4.99
N LYS A 67 -13.76 16.30 -4.00
CA LYS A 67 -14.59 17.22 -3.21
C LYS A 67 -13.76 18.17 -2.33
N ARG A 68 -12.67 17.66 -1.75
CA ARG A 68 -11.75 18.47 -0.92
C ARG A 68 -11.01 19.53 -1.73
N PHE A 69 -10.71 19.21 -3.01
CA PHE A 69 -9.98 20.07 -3.94
C PHE A 69 -10.79 20.28 -5.24
N PRO A 70 -11.79 21.19 -5.21
CA PRO A 70 -12.67 21.41 -6.35
C PRO A 70 -11.90 21.80 -7.62
N GLY A 71 -12.33 21.25 -8.76
CA GLY A 71 -11.67 21.43 -10.05
C GLY A 71 -10.60 20.38 -10.37
N ILE A 72 -10.22 19.53 -9.39
CA ILE A 72 -9.39 18.36 -9.65
C ILE A 72 -10.27 17.20 -10.14
N LYS A 73 -9.76 16.44 -11.12
CA LYS A 73 -10.33 15.21 -11.64
C LYS A 73 -9.30 14.10 -11.67
N ILE A 74 -9.69 12.93 -11.18
CA ILE A 74 -8.82 11.75 -11.12
C ILE A 74 -9.16 10.79 -12.25
N ASN A 75 -8.20 10.55 -13.14
CA ASN A 75 -8.23 9.47 -14.12
C ASN A 75 -7.61 8.23 -13.47
N HIS A 76 -8.43 7.37 -12.89
CA HIS A 76 -7.98 6.15 -12.25
C HIS A 76 -7.78 5.03 -13.28
N VAL A 77 -6.55 4.57 -13.41
CA VAL A 77 -6.18 3.38 -14.17
C VAL A 77 -6.07 2.21 -13.20
N ASP A 78 -7.15 1.43 -13.09
CA ASP A 78 -7.21 0.24 -12.25
C ASP A 78 -6.73 -1.00 -12.99
N ALA A 79 -5.72 -1.66 -12.44
CA ALA A 79 -5.25 -2.98 -12.87
C ALA A 79 -4.43 -3.63 -11.74
N THR A 80 -3.99 -4.88 -11.93
CA THR A 80 -3.03 -5.51 -11.02
C THR A 80 -1.68 -4.80 -11.05
N ALA A 81 -0.94 -4.82 -9.95
CA ALA A 81 0.31 -4.08 -9.78
C ALA A 81 1.34 -4.40 -10.87
N ASP A 82 1.50 -5.69 -11.22
CA ASP A 82 2.36 -6.16 -12.29
C ASP A 82 2.01 -5.57 -13.67
N LYS A 83 0.71 -5.47 -13.99
CA LYS A 83 0.23 -4.87 -15.24
C LYS A 83 0.47 -3.36 -15.28
N LEU A 84 0.24 -2.66 -14.15
CA LEU A 84 0.48 -1.23 -14.06
C LEU A 84 1.97 -0.89 -14.18
N ALA A 85 2.83 -1.67 -13.52
CA ALA A 85 4.28 -1.50 -13.62
C ALA A 85 4.78 -1.78 -15.04
N ALA A 86 4.36 -2.89 -15.65
CA ALA A 86 4.71 -3.23 -17.03
C ALA A 86 4.24 -2.16 -18.04
N ARG A 87 3.03 -1.60 -17.84
CA ARG A 87 2.48 -0.51 -18.64
C ARG A 87 3.35 0.74 -18.52
N ALA A 88 3.64 1.20 -17.30
CA ALA A 88 4.47 2.39 -17.06
C ALA A 88 5.88 2.24 -17.68
N ILE A 89 6.50 1.06 -17.56
CA ILE A 89 7.80 0.76 -18.15
C ILE A 89 7.73 0.81 -19.70
N THR A 90 6.66 0.27 -20.28
CA THR A 90 6.46 0.26 -21.74
C THR A 90 6.22 1.69 -22.27
N GLU A 91 5.38 2.48 -21.59
CA GLU A 91 5.12 3.88 -21.91
C GLU A 91 6.43 4.70 -21.88
N ALA A 92 7.24 4.52 -20.82
CA ALA A 92 8.52 5.21 -20.67
C ALA A 92 9.54 4.83 -21.76
N ARG A 93 9.61 3.55 -22.13
CA ARG A 93 10.44 3.09 -23.26
C ARG A 93 10.01 3.69 -24.60
N GLY A 94 8.71 3.98 -24.74
CA GLY A 94 8.15 4.70 -25.88
C GLY A 94 8.31 6.24 -25.80
N GLY A 95 9.05 6.75 -24.81
CA GLY A 95 9.27 8.18 -24.61
C GLY A 95 8.05 8.95 -24.06
N LYS A 96 7.09 8.23 -23.44
CA LYS A 96 5.88 8.82 -22.88
C LYS A 96 5.77 8.49 -21.39
N VAL A 97 5.50 9.50 -20.56
CA VAL A 97 5.09 9.32 -19.18
C VAL A 97 3.64 9.76 -19.08
N LEU A 98 2.73 8.83 -18.78
CA LEU A 98 1.30 9.12 -18.70
C LEU A 98 0.81 9.16 -17.26
N ALA A 99 1.44 8.41 -16.35
CA ALA A 99 1.11 8.41 -14.94
C ALA A 99 1.67 9.66 -14.24
N ASP A 100 0.89 10.23 -13.35
CA ASP A 100 1.34 11.27 -12.42
C ASP A 100 1.82 10.68 -11.10
N ILE A 101 1.14 9.62 -10.65
CA ILE A 101 1.38 8.98 -9.37
C ILE A 101 1.06 7.48 -9.45
N PHE A 102 1.82 6.69 -8.71
CA PHE A 102 1.62 5.26 -8.56
C PHE A 102 1.17 4.92 -7.15
N GLN A 103 0.21 4.00 -7.03
CA GLN A 103 -0.17 3.39 -5.75
C GLN A 103 -0.42 1.89 -5.95
N MET A 104 0.58 1.08 -5.59
CA MET A 104 0.56 -0.36 -5.82
C MET A 104 1.47 -1.08 -4.81
N SER A 105 1.61 -2.41 -4.93
CA SER A 105 2.49 -3.18 -4.06
C SER A 105 3.91 -2.62 -4.04
N LEU A 106 4.55 -2.64 -2.87
CA LEU A 106 5.89 -2.08 -2.68
C LEU A 106 6.91 -2.73 -3.62
N GLU A 107 6.79 -4.03 -3.88
CA GLU A 107 7.64 -4.75 -4.85
C GLU A 107 7.63 -4.07 -6.22
N ASN A 108 6.44 -3.73 -6.74
CA ASN A 108 6.33 -3.08 -8.05
C ASN A 108 6.76 -1.61 -8.02
N ILE A 109 6.61 -0.91 -6.89
CA ILE A 109 7.21 0.42 -6.70
C ILE A 109 8.74 0.34 -6.75
N LEU A 110 9.36 -0.66 -6.09
CA LEU A 110 10.81 -0.87 -6.16
C LEU A 110 11.25 -1.20 -7.59
N GLN A 111 10.48 -2.00 -8.33
CA GLN A 111 10.74 -2.28 -9.75
C GLN A 111 10.71 -0.99 -10.60
N LEU A 112 9.75 -0.09 -10.39
CA LEU A 112 9.70 1.20 -11.09
C LEU A 112 10.91 2.07 -10.75
N GLN A 113 11.39 2.03 -9.50
CA GLN A 113 12.60 2.74 -9.10
C GLN A 113 13.86 2.18 -9.76
N GLU A 114 14.01 0.87 -9.87
CA GLU A 114 15.10 0.24 -10.63
C GLU A 114 15.14 0.73 -12.09
N GLN A 115 13.97 0.99 -12.69
CA GLN A 115 13.82 1.57 -14.03
C GLN A 115 13.99 3.11 -14.03
N LYS A 116 14.26 3.76 -12.89
CA LYS A 116 14.43 5.22 -12.74
C LYS A 116 13.20 6.03 -13.15
N LEU A 117 12.00 5.47 -12.92
CA LEU A 117 10.71 6.10 -13.26
C LEU A 117 10.09 6.88 -12.09
N LEU A 118 10.72 6.94 -10.93
CA LEU A 118 10.25 7.65 -9.76
C LEU A 118 11.16 8.82 -9.39
N ILE A 119 10.59 9.85 -8.74
CA ILE A 119 11.38 10.93 -8.16
C ILE A 119 11.68 10.66 -6.69
N ASP A 120 12.87 11.06 -6.26
CA ASP A 120 13.30 10.98 -4.85
C ASP A 120 12.71 12.17 -4.08
N LYS A 121 11.42 12.08 -3.74
CA LYS A 121 10.68 13.13 -3.04
C LYS A 121 9.56 12.53 -2.20
N LEU A 122 9.56 12.87 -0.91
CA LEU A 122 8.52 12.48 0.04
C LEU A 122 7.65 13.67 0.47
N PRO A 123 6.35 13.46 0.69
CA PRO A 123 5.53 14.45 1.34
C PRO A 123 5.99 14.67 2.79
N PRO A 124 5.94 15.91 3.31
CA PRO A 124 6.34 16.21 4.69
C PRO A 124 5.51 15.42 5.72
N GLU A 125 4.29 15.05 5.38
CA GLU A 125 3.40 14.18 6.18
C GLU A 125 4.02 12.81 6.44
N ALA A 126 4.92 12.33 5.56
CA ALA A 126 5.64 11.08 5.76
C ALA A 126 6.55 11.08 7.01
N ALA A 127 6.85 12.25 7.59
CA ALA A 127 7.59 12.34 8.85
C ALA A 127 6.89 11.60 10.00
N ALA A 128 5.55 11.54 9.99
CA ALA A 128 4.75 10.85 11.00
C ALA A 128 4.84 9.31 10.91
N TYR A 129 5.25 8.77 9.76
CA TYR A 129 5.26 7.32 9.52
C TYR A 129 6.48 6.64 10.14
N PRO A 130 6.33 5.40 10.65
CA PRO A 130 7.46 4.58 11.07
C PRO A 130 8.49 4.41 9.94
N ALA A 131 9.74 4.17 10.30
CA ALA A 131 10.84 4.08 9.34
C ALA A 131 10.63 2.96 8.29
N ASN A 132 10.03 1.84 8.68
CA ASN A 132 9.71 0.71 7.80
C ASN A 132 8.45 0.93 6.93
N MET A 133 7.75 2.07 7.08
CA MET A 133 6.56 2.44 6.30
C MET A 133 6.85 3.55 5.28
N LYS A 134 8.10 3.84 5.01
CA LYS A 134 8.55 4.82 4.01
C LYS A 134 9.96 4.51 3.52
N GLY A 135 10.28 4.97 2.33
CA GLY A 135 11.63 5.01 1.76
C GLY A 135 12.00 6.44 1.39
N SER A 136 12.96 6.66 0.47
CA SER A 136 13.30 7.99 -0.04
C SER A 136 12.33 8.50 -1.11
N TYR A 137 11.61 7.62 -1.78
CA TYR A 137 10.71 7.92 -2.91
C TYR A 137 9.32 7.28 -2.79
N TRP A 138 8.99 6.68 -1.67
CA TRP A 138 7.68 6.08 -1.43
C TRP A 138 7.23 6.25 0.02
N VAL A 139 5.94 6.31 0.22
CA VAL A 139 5.29 6.24 1.54
C VAL A 139 4.18 5.20 1.49
N ALA A 140 4.02 4.45 2.57
CA ALA A 140 2.96 3.45 2.64
C ALA A 140 1.58 4.13 2.55
N ALA A 141 0.74 3.62 1.67
CA ALA A 141 -0.64 4.06 1.49
C ALA A 141 -1.62 3.18 2.26
N ASP A 142 -1.28 1.90 2.39
CA ASP A 142 -2.17 0.89 2.92
C ASP A 142 -1.38 -0.36 3.28
N MET A 143 -1.74 -1.00 4.40
CA MET A 143 -1.24 -2.31 4.77
C MET A 143 -2.26 -3.37 4.34
N VAL A 144 -1.85 -4.28 3.48
CA VAL A 144 -2.65 -5.44 3.11
C VAL A 144 -2.31 -6.59 4.05
N ILE A 145 -3.32 -7.18 4.66
CA ILE A 145 -3.15 -8.36 5.52
C ILE A 145 -3.58 -9.60 4.75
N ILE A 146 -2.62 -10.45 4.44
CA ILE A 146 -2.84 -11.81 3.96
C ILE A 146 -3.15 -12.69 5.16
N THR A 147 -4.28 -13.36 5.11
CA THR A 147 -4.76 -14.27 6.16
C THR A 147 -5.54 -15.43 5.55
N ALA A 148 -5.97 -16.38 6.36
CA ALA A 148 -6.89 -17.42 5.94
C ALA A 148 -8.35 -16.97 6.09
N ALA A 149 -9.20 -17.50 5.22
CA ALA A 149 -10.66 -17.34 5.32
C ALA A 149 -11.36 -18.63 4.88
N TRP A 150 -12.62 -18.78 5.25
CA TRP A 150 -13.42 -19.99 4.96
C TRP A 150 -14.90 -19.69 4.83
N ASN A 151 -15.60 -20.60 4.15
CA ASN A 151 -17.05 -20.63 4.15
C ASN A 151 -17.54 -21.42 5.35
N THR A 152 -18.36 -20.80 6.21
CA THR A 152 -18.85 -21.42 7.47
C THR A 152 -19.87 -22.54 7.26
N ASN A 153 -20.43 -22.69 6.05
CA ASN A 153 -21.28 -23.84 5.69
C ASN A 153 -20.41 -25.07 5.33
N SER A 154 -19.19 -24.84 4.83
CA SER A 154 -18.24 -25.90 4.42
C SER A 154 -17.29 -26.32 5.53
N VAL A 155 -16.92 -25.36 6.40
CA VAL A 155 -16.00 -25.58 7.55
C VAL A 155 -16.78 -25.42 8.83
N LYS A 156 -16.95 -26.53 9.57
CA LYS A 156 -17.73 -26.57 10.80
C LYS A 156 -17.06 -25.78 11.92
N LYS A 157 -17.88 -25.25 12.84
CA LYS A 157 -17.39 -24.59 14.03
C LYS A 157 -16.45 -25.53 14.84
N GLY A 158 -15.27 -25.04 15.14
CA GLY A 158 -14.20 -25.78 15.82
C GLY A 158 -13.22 -26.46 14.88
N GLU A 159 -13.51 -26.54 13.56
CA GLU A 159 -12.63 -27.08 12.53
C GLU A 159 -11.93 -25.98 11.70
N GLU A 160 -12.23 -24.70 11.97
CA GLU A 160 -11.65 -23.56 11.30
C GLU A 160 -10.12 -23.48 11.50
N PRO A 161 -9.35 -23.00 10.50
CA PRO A 161 -7.92 -22.83 10.63
C PRO A 161 -7.62 -21.71 11.63
N LYS A 162 -6.72 -21.99 12.58
CA LYS A 162 -6.25 -21.03 13.60
C LYS A 162 -4.87 -20.48 13.29
N GLN A 163 -4.13 -21.14 12.40
CA GLN A 163 -2.82 -20.75 11.93
C GLN A 163 -2.57 -21.35 10.54
N PHE A 164 -1.58 -20.83 9.82
CA PHE A 164 -1.25 -21.35 8.48
C PHE A 164 -0.83 -22.82 8.50
N ASP A 165 -0.23 -23.29 9.59
CA ASP A 165 0.20 -24.68 9.76
C ASP A 165 -0.97 -25.67 9.66
N ASP A 166 -2.16 -25.28 10.07
CA ASP A 166 -3.34 -26.14 10.09
C ASP A 166 -3.71 -26.64 8.68
N PHE A 167 -3.34 -25.90 7.62
CA PHE A 167 -3.56 -26.31 6.24
C PHE A 167 -2.69 -27.49 5.78
N ALA A 168 -1.70 -27.90 6.59
CA ALA A 168 -0.94 -29.12 6.33
C ALA A 168 -1.69 -30.40 6.71
N ASP A 169 -2.81 -30.31 7.46
CA ASP A 169 -3.64 -31.45 7.81
C ASP A 169 -4.31 -32.03 6.54
N PRO A 170 -4.27 -33.35 6.31
CA PRO A 170 -4.91 -34.01 5.16
C PRO A 170 -6.43 -33.77 5.02
N ARG A 171 -7.13 -33.36 6.09
CA ARG A 171 -8.56 -32.98 6.02
C ARG A 171 -8.84 -31.84 5.04
N TRP A 172 -7.84 -31.05 4.69
CA TRP A 172 -7.91 -29.92 3.76
C TRP A 172 -7.69 -30.32 2.30
N LYS A 173 -7.41 -31.60 2.02
CA LYS A 173 -7.13 -32.06 0.66
C LYS A 173 -8.28 -31.69 -0.31
N GLY A 174 -7.93 -30.96 -1.39
CA GLY A 174 -8.87 -30.48 -2.41
C GLY A 174 -9.86 -29.41 -1.91
N LYS A 175 -9.58 -28.75 -0.78
CA LYS A 175 -10.48 -27.75 -0.16
C LYS A 175 -9.84 -26.36 -0.02
N ILE A 176 -8.58 -26.22 -0.43
CA ILE A 176 -7.81 -24.98 -0.25
C ILE A 176 -7.71 -24.25 -1.58
N THR A 177 -8.03 -22.96 -1.56
CA THR A 177 -7.66 -22.05 -2.66
C THR A 177 -6.60 -21.06 -2.22
N ALA A 178 -5.85 -20.52 -3.18
CA ALA A 178 -4.84 -19.49 -2.96
C ALA A 178 -4.63 -18.61 -4.19
N GLU A 179 -4.00 -17.48 -4.00
CA GLU A 179 -3.56 -16.60 -5.07
C GLU A 179 -2.11 -16.94 -5.47
N PRO A 180 -1.81 -17.17 -6.76
CA PRO A 180 -0.51 -17.69 -7.16
C PRO A 180 0.67 -16.74 -6.94
N ARG A 181 0.41 -15.44 -6.73
CA ARG A 181 1.44 -14.41 -6.55
C ARG A 181 1.76 -14.07 -5.10
N ASP A 182 1.08 -14.69 -4.13
CA ASP A 182 1.23 -14.36 -2.69
C ASP A 182 2.50 -14.99 -2.07
N VAL A 183 3.63 -14.70 -2.70
CA VAL A 183 4.97 -15.12 -2.26
C VAL A 183 5.28 -14.64 -0.84
N GLU A 184 4.64 -13.54 -0.45
CA GLU A 184 4.77 -12.92 0.87
C GLU A 184 4.40 -13.89 2.00
N LEU A 185 3.49 -14.84 1.74
CA LEU A 185 3.19 -15.88 2.75
C LEU A 185 4.45 -16.69 3.08
N LEU A 186 5.16 -17.18 2.07
CA LEU A 186 6.43 -17.91 2.29
C LEU A 186 7.46 -17.01 2.99
N MET A 187 7.59 -15.76 2.56
CA MET A 187 8.53 -14.80 3.17
C MET A 187 8.20 -14.54 4.63
N GLY A 188 6.93 -14.29 4.95
CA GLY A 188 6.46 -14.06 6.32
C GLY A 188 6.69 -15.26 7.24
N LEU A 189 6.41 -16.47 6.74
CA LEU A 189 6.69 -17.69 7.47
C LEU A 189 8.19 -17.89 7.72
N ALA A 190 9.02 -17.70 6.68
CA ALA A 190 10.47 -17.91 6.75
C ALA A 190 11.18 -16.88 7.64
N ARG A 191 10.86 -15.59 7.49
CA ARG A 191 11.57 -14.50 8.16
C ARG A 191 11.05 -14.19 9.56
N HIS A 192 9.75 -14.36 9.80
CA HIS A 192 9.12 -13.88 11.04
C HIS A 192 8.54 -15.01 11.89
N LYS A 193 7.79 -15.95 11.31
CA LYS A 193 7.17 -17.04 12.10
C LYS A 193 8.20 -18.06 12.57
N PHE A 194 8.92 -18.67 11.64
CA PHE A 194 9.88 -19.72 11.96
C PHE A 194 11.31 -19.20 12.14
N LYS A 195 11.65 -18.06 11.52
CA LYS A 195 13.03 -17.56 11.39
C LYS A 195 13.97 -18.64 10.81
N ASP A 196 13.41 -19.42 9.89
CA ASP A 196 14.00 -20.63 9.31
C ASP A 196 13.31 -20.91 7.97
N GLU A 197 14.05 -20.77 6.88
CA GLU A 197 13.54 -20.93 5.54
C GLU A 197 13.17 -22.39 5.23
N GLU A 198 13.97 -23.34 5.71
CA GLU A 198 13.73 -24.77 5.47
C GLU A 198 12.43 -25.23 6.14
N LYS A 199 12.15 -24.76 7.35
CA LYS A 199 10.87 -25.05 8.05
C LYS A 199 9.68 -24.45 7.31
N ALA A 200 9.78 -23.22 6.78
CA ALA A 200 8.72 -22.61 6.01
C ALA A 200 8.47 -23.39 4.72
N VAL A 201 9.52 -23.76 3.99
CA VAL A 201 9.44 -24.57 2.77
C VAL A 201 8.84 -25.94 3.07
N ALA A 202 9.26 -26.60 4.16
CA ALA A 202 8.73 -27.90 4.56
C ALA A 202 7.23 -27.84 4.89
N LEU A 203 6.77 -26.78 5.57
CA LEU A 203 5.34 -26.56 5.81
C LEU A 203 4.58 -26.40 4.49
N LEU A 204 5.03 -25.52 3.61
CA LEU A 204 4.30 -25.25 2.35
C LEU A 204 4.31 -26.48 1.42
N LYS A 205 5.34 -27.31 1.43
CA LYS A 205 5.32 -28.61 0.72
C LYS A 205 4.24 -29.55 1.25
N LYS A 206 4.01 -29.59 2.58
CA LYS A 206 2.91 -30.36 3.16
C LYS A 206 1.56 -29.79 2.76
N ILE A 207 1.41 -28.47 2.73
CA ILE A 207 0.19 -27.80 2.28
C ILE A 207 -0.05 -28.07 0.78
N ALA A 208 0.98 -28.02 -0.06
CA ALA A 208 0.90 -28.31 -1.49
C ALA A 208 0.43 -29.75 -1.78
N ALA A 209 0.76 -30.71 -0.90
CA ALA A 209 0.27 -32.10 -0.99
C ALA A 209 -1.25 -32.22 -0.79
N ASN A 210 -1.91 -31.17 -0.29
CA ASN A 210 -3.35 -31.07 -0.16
C ASN A 210 -4.07 -30.51 -1.41
N ASP A 211 -3.42 -30.54 -2.58
CA ASP A 211 -4.01 -30.17 -3.86
C ASP A 211 -4.61 -28.76 -3.84
N VAL A 212 -3.77 -27.74 -3.53
CA VAL A 212 -4.18 -26.34 -3.49
C VAL A 212 -4.57 -25.85 -4.88
N GLU A 213 -5.76 -25.28 -5.02
CA GLU A 213 -6.25 -24.69 -6.27
C GLU A 213 -5.91 -23.20 -6.31
N PHE A 214 -5.33 -22.74 -7.43
CA PHE A 214 -4.87 -21.37 -7.59
C PHE A 214 -5.74 -20.55 -8.54
N HIS A 215 -6.22 -19.39 -8.05
CA HIS A 215 -6.97 -18.42 -8.83
C HIS A 215 -6.40 -17.02 -8.67
N LYS A 216 -6.34 -16.26 -9.77
CA LYS A 216 -5.84 -14.88 -9.76
C LYS A 216 -6.93 -13.91 -9.31
N GLY A 217 -6.61 -13.10 -8.31
CA GLY A 217 -7.46 -12.03 -7.83
C GLY A 217 -8.16 -12.33 -6.50
N HIS A 218 -7.79 -11.59 -5.47
CA HIS A 218 -8.32 -11.77 -4.11
C HIS A 218 -9.82 -11.48 -3.99
N SER A 219 -10.35 -10.58 -4.84
CA SER A 219 -11.80 -10.34 -4.90
C SER A 219 -12.54 -11.57 -5.42
N GLU A 220 -12.01 -12.24 -6.45
CA GLU A 220 -12.55 -13.46 -7.03
C GLU A 220 -12.51 -14.61 -6.02
N LEU A 221 -11.38 -14.80 -5.33
CA LEU A 221 -11.25 -15.78 -4.25
C LEU A 221 -12.29 -15.58 -3.14
N ALA A 222 -12.57 -14.32 -2.77
CA ALA A 222 -13.61 -14.02 -1.80
C ALA A 222 -15.02 -14.40 -2.32
N GLU A 223 -15.32 -14.18 -3.61
CA GLU A 223 -16.60 -14.58 -4.20
C GLU A 223 -16.73 -16.11 -4.28
N PHE A 224 -15.67 -16.86 -4.59
CA PHE A 224 -15.68 -18.33 -4.53
C PHE A 224 -16.02 -18.86 -3.14
N LEU A 225 -15.48 -18.23 -2.10
CA LEU A 225 -15.86 -18.57 -0.72
C LEU A 225 -17.33 -18.22 -0.43
N VAL A 226 -17.82 -17.05 -0.84
CA VAL A 226 -19.23 -16.64 -0.67
C VAL A 226 -20.16 -17.66 -1.33
N ALA A 227 -19.85 -18.07 -2.56
CA ALA A 227 -20.65 -19.02 -3.34
C ALA A 227 -20.51 -20.48 -2.86
N GLY A 228 -19.59 -20.77 -1.92
CA GLY A 228 -19.32 -22.14 -1.47
C GLY A 228 -18.59 -23.01 -2.50
N GLN A 229 -18.02 -22.42 -3.54
CA GLN A 229 -17.20 -23.10 -4.55
C GLN A 229 -15.83 -23.51 -3.99
N ALA A 230 -15.35 -22.81 -2.97
CA ALA A 230 -14.17 -23.16 -2.21
C ALA A 230 -14.52 -23.26 -0.72
N ALA A 231 -13.93 -24.22 0.01
CA ALA A 231 -14.15 -24.35 1.44
C ALA A 231 -13.30 -23.35 2.24
N ALA A 232 -12.03 -23.19 1.88
CA ALA A 232 -11.09 -22.28 2.53
C ALA A 232 -10.13 -21.66 1.52
N CYS A 233 -9.63 -20.47 1.87
CA CYS A 233 -8.59 -19.78 1.15
C CYS A 233 -7.45 -19.50 2.13
N MET A 234 -6.22 -19.89 1.79
CA MET A 234 -5.09 -19.69 2.69
C MET A 234 -4.37 -18.35 2.49
N THR A 235 -4.54 -17.69 1.33
CA THR A 235 -3.91 -16.40 1.03
C THR A 235 -4.94 -15.35 0.64
N CYS A 236 -5.80 -15.02 1.58
CA CYS A 236 -6.89 -14.08 1.37
C CYS A 236 -6.64 -12.74 2.06
N TYR A 237 -7.16 -11.64 1.49
CA TYR A 237 -7.04 -10.33 2.07
C TYR A 237 -8.11 -10.08 3.14
N ALA A 238 -7.68 -9.84 4.39
CA ALA A 238 -8.56 -9.69 5.54
C ALA A 238 -9.69 -8.66 5.33
N HIS A 239 -9.41 -7.54 4.64
CA HIS A 239 -10.38 -6.47 4.43
C HIS A 239 -11.55 -6.83 3.49
N HIS A 240 -11.48 -7.97 2.78
CA HIS A 240 -12.56 -8.42 1.93
C HIS A 240 -13.75 -9.03 2.69
N TYR A 241 -13.53 -9.50 3.93
CA TYR A 241 -14.50 -10.33 4.65
C TYR A 241 -15.49 -9.55 5.49
N PRO A 242 -15.11 -8.54 6.33
CA PRO A 242 -16.07 -7.85 7.17
C PRO A 242 -17.27 -7.26 6.42
N PRO A 243 -17.11 -6.60 5.25
CA PRO A 243 -18.25 -6.05 4.52
C PRO A 243 -19.20 -7.12 3.98
N ARG A 244 -18.65 -8.29 3.59
CA ARG A 244 -19.45 -9.43 3.08
C ARG A 244 -20.21 -10.12 4.21
N ILE A 245 -19.57 -10.34 5.34
CA ILE A 245 -20.17 -10.90 6.56
C ILE A 245 -21.33 -10.01 7.03
N LYS A 246 -21.17 -8.69 7.05
CA LYS A 246 -22.23 -7.73 7.37
C LYS A 246 -23.44 -7.81 6.44
N LYS A 247 -23.22 -8.26 5.20
CA LYS A 247 -24.29 -8.53 4.21
C LYS A 247 -24.87 -9.94 4.30
N GLY A 248 -24.47 -10.73 5.31
CA GLY A 248 -25.00 -12.07 5.55
C GLY A 248 -24.23 -13.18 4.86
N ALA A 249 -23.07 -12.94 4.25
CA ALA A 249 -22.27 -14.00 3.65
C ALA A 249 -21.78 -14.99 4.73
N PRO A 250 -21.83 -16.33 4.47
CA PRO A 250 -21.44 -17.34 5.43
C PRO A 250 -19.91 -17.49 5.47
N LEU A 251 -19.22 -16.48 5.97
CA LEU A 251 -17.76 -16.40 5.96
C LEU A 251 -17.17 -16.26 7.36
N GLY A 252 -16.00 -16.86 7.55
CA GLY A 252 -15.08 -16.59 8.64
C GLY A 252 -13.70 -16.25 8.11
N TYR A 253 -12.88 -15.59 8.93
CA TYR A 253 -11.50 -15.28 8.60
C TYR A 253 -10.62 -15.29 9.84
N MET A 254 -9.34 -15.59 9.64
CA MET A 254 -8.37 -15.77 10.73
C MET A 254 -7.86 -14.42 11.24
N LEU A 255 -7.90 -14.22 12.57
CA LEU A 255 -7.37 -13.06 13.27
C LEU A 255 -6.26 -13.40 14.26
N SER A 256 -5.79 -14.63 14.27
CA SER A 256 -4.69 -15.09 15.14
C SER A 256 -3.33 -14.72 14.55
N GLU A 257 -3.15 -14.89 13.25
CA GLU A 257 -1.92 -14.53 12.55
C GLU A 257 -2.20 -14.08 11.11
N GLY A 258 -1.26 -13.34 10.51
CA GLY A 258 -1.31 -12.91 9.13
C GLY A 258 0.00 -12.29 8.68
N VAL A 259 0.20 -12.24 7.37
CA VAL A 259 1.32 -11.54 6.75
C VAL A 259 0.87 -10.16 6.32
N ALA A 260 1.62 -9.12 6.69
CA ALA A 260 1.34 -7.75 6.28
C ALA A 260 2.27 -7.33 5.14
N THR A 261 1.69 -6.88 4.05
CA THR A 261 2.40 -6.27 2.93
C THR A 261 2.01 -4.80 2.78
N ILE A 262 2.77 -4.05 2.02
CA ILE A 262 2.60 -2.61 1.87
C ILE A 262 2.20 -2.32 0.42
N ASN A 263 1.09 -1.61 0.24
CA ASN A 263 0.88 -0.80 -0.94
C ASN A 263 1.48 0.59 -0.67
N ALA A 264 2.31 1.06 -1.57
CA ALA A 264 3.00 2.33 -1.42
C ALA A 264 2.58 3.33 -2.49
N THR A 265 2.60 4.61 -2.12
CA THR A 265 2.43 5.73 -3.04
C THR A 265 3.80 6.28 -3.41
N ALA A 266 4.02 6.50 -4.71
CA ALA A 266 5.24 7.09 -5.27
C ALA A 266 4.91 8.03 -6.43
N LEU A 267 5.66 9.13 -6.54
CA LEU A 267 5.50 10.12 -7.60
C LEU A 267 6.24 9.68 -8.87
N ALA A 268 5.58 9.79 -10.02
CA ALA A 268 6.21 9.53 -11.29
C ALA A 268 7.27 10.60 -11.60
N LYS A 269 8.41 10.16 -12.15
CA LYS A 269 9.37 11.07 -12.75
C LYS A 269 8.79 11.60 -14.06
N ASP A 270 8.97 12.90 -14.29
CA ASP A 270 8.46 13.60 -15.48
C ASP A 270 6.93 13.49 -15.62
N ALA A 271 6.21 13.47 -14.48
CA ALA A 271 4.75 13.44 -14.42
C ALA A 271 4.13 14.57 -15.24
N PRO A 272 3.07 14.31 -16.05
CA PRO A 272 2.36 15.36 -16.79
C PRO A 272 1.77 16.47 -15.90
N HIS A 273 1.32 16.13 -14.69
CA HIS A 273 0.69 17.05 -13.74
C HIS A 273 1.35 17.00 -12.36
N PRO A 274 2.62 17.50 -12.23
CA PRO A 274 3.43 17.29 -11.04
C PRO A 274 2.86 17.95 -9.77
N ASN A 275 2.18 19.10 -9.88
CA ASN A 275 1.56 19.73 -8.72
C ASN A 275 0.30 18.99 -8.27
N THR A 276 -0.48 18.44 -9.20
CA THR A 276 -1.65 17.62 -8.87
C THR A 276 -1.22 16.31 -8.21
N ALA A 277 -0.17 15.67 -8.72
CA ALA A 277 0.45 14.49 -8.09
C ALA A 277 0.94 14.80 -6.68
N TRP A 278 1.61 15.94 -6.50
CA TRP A 278 2.11 16.38 -5.20
C TRP A 278 0.99 16.67 -4.20
N LEU A 279 -0.09 17.31 -4.65
CA LEU A 279 -1.27 17.56 -3.83
C LEU A 279 -1.87 16.24 -3.33
N PHE A 280 -2.04 15.26 -4.22
CA PHE A 280 -2.57 13.95 -3.85
C PHE A 280 -1.63 13.19 -2.91
N ALA A 281 -0.33 13.18 -3.18
CA ALA A 281 0.66 12.51 -2.32
C ALA A 281 0.65 13.07 -0.89
N ARG A 282 0.57 14.38 -0.74
CA ARG A 282 0.46 15.04 0.56
C ARG A 282 -0.85 14.72 1.28
N TRP A 283 -1.97 14.85 0.58
CA TRP A 283 -3.28 14.56 1.17
C TRP A 283 -3.38 13.08 1.55
N SER A 284 -3.01 12.17 0.65
CA SER A 284 -3.12 10.72 0.92
C SER A 284 -2.22 10.26 2.09
N ALA A 285 -1.07 10.89 2.29
CA ALA A 285 -0.18 10.60 3.42
C ALA A 285 -0.58 11.31 4.73
N SER A 286 -1.51 12.25 4.69
CA SER A 286 -1.97 12.99 5.88
C SER A 286 -2.91 12.16 6.75
N GLU A 287 -3.09 12.58 8.01
CA GLU A 287 -4.11 12.00 8.90
C GLU A 287 -5.53 12.11 8.31
N GLU A 288 -5.83 13.25 7.61
CA GLU A 288 -7.11 13.46 6.91
C GLU A 288 -7.33 12.39 5.83
N GLY A 289 -6.40 12.25 4.91
CA GLY A 289 -6.48 11.27 3.84
C GLY A 289 -6.54 9.83 4.34
N MET A 290 -5.71 9.49 5.33
CA MET A 290 -5.70 8.15 5.91
C MET A 290 -7.01 7.78 6.62
N LYS A 291 -7.72 8.74 7.24
CA LYS A 291 -9.07 8.52 7.76
C LYS A 291 -10.06 8.17 6.64
N VAL A 292 -9.93 8.80 5.47
CA VAL A 292 -10.74 8.46 4.29
C VAL A 292 -10.41 7.05 3.79
N TYR A 293 -9.14 6.67 3.75
CA TYR A 293 -8.73 5.30 3.41
C TYR A 293 -9.32 4.28 4.39
N ALA A 294 -9.28 4.56 5.72
CA ALA A 294 -9.91 3.70 6.73
C ALA A 294 -11.41 3.53 6.50
N GLN A 295 -12.14 4.64 6.26
CA GLN A 295 -13.57 4.62 5.95
C GLN A 295 -13.88 3.88 4.63
N GLY A 296 -12.95 3.94 3.66
CA GLY A 296 -12.97 3.16 2.44
C GLY A 296 -12.70 1.66 2.63
N GLY A 297 -12.48 1.21 3.87
CA GLY A 297 -12.25 -0.21 4.21
C GLY A 297 -10.78 -0.63 4.10
N ARG A 298 -9.84 0.34 4.03
CA ARG A 298 -8.40 0.06 3.97
C ARG A 298 -7.78 0.01 5.38
N ASN A 299 -6.56 -0.46 5.46
CA ASN A 299 -5.80 -0.56 6.70
C ASN A 299 -4.67 0.48 6.70
N PRO A 300 -4.92 1.71 7.24
CA PRO A 300 -3.99 2.82 7.14
C PRO A 300 -2.71 2.56 7.93
N PRO A 301 -1.52 2.86 7.36
CA PRO A 301 -0.24 2.76 8.07
C PRO A 301 0.07 3.96 8.97
N HIS A 302 -0.73 5.04 8.90
CA HIS A 302 -0.53 6.24 9.71
C HIS A 302 -0.78 5.94 11.20
N PRO A 303 0.15 6.29 12.14
CA PRO A 303 0.10 5.85 13.54
C PRO A 303 -1.09 6.39 14.34
N LYS A 304 -1.74 7.46 13.86
CA LYS A 304 -2.92 8.06 14.51
C LYS A 304 -4.26 7.59 13.92
N VAL A 305 -4.24 6.66 12.96
CA VAL A 305 -5.46 6.24 12.27
C VAL A 305 -5.61 4.71 12.34
N GLU A 306 -6.70 4.28 12.96
CA GLU A 306 -7.05 2.86 13.02
C GLU A 306 -7.98 2.46 11.87
N PRO A 307 -7.91 1.20 11.38
CA PRO A 307 -8.89 0.68 10.43
C PRO A 307 -10.28 0.62 11.08
N VAL A 308 -11.32 0.91 10.30
CA VAL A 308 -12.72 0.85 10.78
C VAL A 308 -13.13 -0.60 11.12
N GLU A 309 -12.63 -1.57 10.35
CA GLU A 309 -12.94 -2.99 10.56
C GLU A 309 -11.82 -3.67 11.33
N LYS A 310 -12.19 -4.69 12.12
CA LYS A 310 -11.21 -5.53 12.83
C LYS A 310 -10.53 -6.47 11.85
N ILE A 311 -9.49 -5.99 11.18
CA ILE A 311 -8.76 -6.71 10.14
C ILE A 311 -7.29 -6.98 10.48
N ARG A 312 -6.81 -6.51 11.61
CA ARG A 312 -5.44 -6.75 12.10
C ARG A 312 -5.41 -8.01 12.95
N PRO A 313 -4.63 -9.03 12.59
CA PRO A 313 -4.47 -10.23 13.42
C PRO A 313 -3.61 -9.95 14.65
N ALA A 314 -3.70 -10.86 15.64
CA ALA A 314 -2.94 -10.78 16.88
C ALA A 314 -1.42 -10.90 16.66
N LYS A 315 -1.01 -11.71 15.66
CA LYS A 315 0.39 -11.82 15.20
C LYS A 315 0.48 -11.36 13.77
N ILE A 316 1.37 -10.41 13.49
CA ILE A 316 1.62 -9.87 12.16
C ILE A 316 3.07 -10.19 11.77
N TYR A 317 3.24 -10.76 10.57
CA TYR A 317 4.53 -11.01 9.93
C TYR A 317 4.73 -9.95 8.83
N PRO A 318 5.44 -8.84 9.13
CA PRO A 318 5.55 -7.72 8.20
C PRO A 318 6.53 -8.04 7.07
N ILE A 319 6.17 -7.69 5.84
CA ILE A 319 7.06 -7.71 4.67
C ILE A 319 7.31 -6.27 4.26
N GLY A 320 8.52 -5.80 4.51
CA GLY A 320 8.99 -4.46 4.16
C GLY A 320 9.98 -4.47 3.00
N ALA A 321 10.61 -3.31 2.77
CA ALA A 321 11.54 -3.14 1.65
C ALA A 321 12.78 -4.05 1.75
N ASP A 322 13.22 -4.39 2.96
CA ASP A 322 14.39 -5.25 3.15
C ASP A 322 14.10 -6.71 2.79
N GLU A 323 12.93 -7.22 3.16
CA GLU A 323 12.51 -8.56 2.80
C GLU A 323 12.27 -8.68 1.29
N ILE A 324 11.67 -7.68 0.66
CA ILE A 324 11.35 -7.66 -0.79
C ILE A 324 12.59 -7.79 -1.67
N LYS A 325 13.77 -7.40 -1.20
CA LYS A 325 15.03 -7.61 -1.95
C LYS A 325 15.26 -9.07 -2.33
N ASP A 326 14.75 -10.00 -1.53
CA ASP A 326 14.84 -11.44 -1.75
C ASP A 326 13.66 -12.00 -2.58
N TRP A 327 12.76 -11.15 -3.08
CA TRP A 327 11.52 -11.54 -3.76
C TRP A 327 11.74 -12.61 -4.84
N LYS A 328 12.64 -12.37 -5.77
CA LYS A 328 12.91 -13.30 -6.89
C LYS A 328 13.32 -14.70 -6.41
N LYS A 329 14.11 -14.77 -5.32
CA LYS A 329 14.49 -16.05 -4.70
C LYS A 329 13.26 -16.78 -4.17
N PHE A 330 12.44 -16.08 -3.38
CA PHE A 330 11.26 -16.67 -2.76
C PHE A 330 10.16 -16.98 -3.79
N GLU A 331 10.01 -16.17 -4.84
CA GLU A 331 9.10 -16.46 -5.97
C GLU A 331 9.46 -17.77 -6.67
N LYS A 332 10.75 -17.99 -6.95
CA LYS A 332 11.21 -19.24 -7.53
C LYS A 332 10.85 -20.44 -6.65
N ILE A 333 11.14 -20.36 -5.35
CA ILE A 333 10.83 -21.42 -4.39
C ILE A 333 9.32 -21.68 -4.31
N TRP A 334 8.50 -20.61 -4.25
CA TRP A 334 7.04 -20.67 -4.23
C TRP A 334 6.50 -21.42 -5.46
N LYS A 335 6.94 -21.01 -6.65
CA LYS A 335 6.56 -21.65 -7.91
C LYS A 335 6.97 -23.14 -7.96
N GLU A 336 8.16 -23.49 -7.47
CA GLU A 336 8.62 -24.88 -7.40
C GLU A 336 7.75 -25.72 -6.43
N ILE A 337 7.41 -25.20 -5.24
CA ILE A 337 6.57 -25.90 -4.25
C ILE A 337 5.21 -26.22 -4.84
N PHE A 338 4.56 -25.25 -5.44
CA PHE A 338 3.18 -25.35 -5.93
C PHE A 338 3.07 -25.70 -7.43
N LYS A 339 4.19 -25.96 -8.11
CA LYS A 339 4.27 -26.31 -9.56
C LYS A 339 3.58 -25.25 -10.45
N LEU A 340 3.74 -23.97 -10.09
CA LEU A 340 3.20 -22.84 -10.85
C LEU A 340 4.11 -22.50 -12.04
N ARG A 341 3.50 -22.00 -13.13
CA ARG A 341 4.23 -21.59 -14.37
C ARG A 341 4.63 -20.10 -14.33
#